data_39466c3ae167e80cf3e506ca4e2e2f55
#
_entry.id   39466c3ae167e80cf3e506ca4e2e2f55
#
_cell.length_a   1.000
_cell.length_b   1.000
_cell.length_c   1.000
_cell.angle_alpha   90.00
_cell.angle_beta   90.00
_cell.angle_gamma   90.00
#
_symmetry.space_group_name_H-M   'P 1'
#
loop_
_entity.id
_entity.type
_entity.pdbx_description
1 polymer ?
#
loop_
_entity_poly.entity_id
_entity_poly.type
_entity_poly.pdbx_seq_one_letter_code
_entity_poly.pdbx_strand_id
1 'polypeptide(L)'
;MKKVLVIDDNPTIVELIKYAVNLQSSYEVIVAYDGEEGLKSVYAENPDCVIIDVKMPRMDGYKLVRCLRGDTRTANIPLIILSAMTREEDQMTGLLSGVDEYLTKPFKPGALNASIERVLLLTPADRQRRMDYLLQTHAERE
;
A
#
# COMPACT_ATOMS: atom_id res chain seq x y z
N MET A 1 9.04 -17.39 4.73
CA MET A 1 9.43 -15.99 4.40
C MET A 1 8.21 -15.23 3.90
N LYS A 2 7.98 -14.06 4.45
CA LYS A 2 6.86 -13.23 4.02
C LYS A 2 7.16 -12.56 2.69
N LYS A 3 6.12 -12.38 1.86
CA LYS A 3 6.22 -11.78 0.52
C LYS A 3 5.70 -10.35 0.55
N VAL A 4 6.51 -9.43 0.02
CA VAL A 4 6.13 -8.03 -0.17
C VAL A 4 6.07 -7.77 -1.67
N LEU A 5 4.89 -7.41 -2.17
CA LEU A 5 4.71 -7.04 -3.57
C LEU A 5 4.82 -5.52 -3.70
N VAL A 6 5.68 -5.07 -4.60
CA VAL A 6 5.87 -3.65 -4.92
C VAL A 6 5.29 -3.37 -6.29
N ILE A 7 4.37 -2.43 -6.38
CA ILE A 7 3.72 -2.02 -7.62
C ILE A 7 4.05 -0.55 -7.88
N ASP A 8 4.98 -0.31 -8.79
CA ASP A 8 5.45 1.03 -9.15
C ASP A 8 6.04 0.97 -10.56
N ASP A 9 5.70 1.94 -11.41
CA ASP A 9 6.18 1.98 -12.80
C ASP A 9 7.60 2.54 -12.95
N ASN A 10 8.18 3.06 -11.88
CA ASN A 10 9.53 3.62 -11.88
C ASN A 10 10.56 2.58 -11.38
N PRO A 11 11.41 2.04 -12.28
CA PRO A 11 12.40 1.01 -11.89
C PRO A 11 13.37 1.49 -10.81
N THR A 12 13.74 2.77 -10.80
CA THR A 12 14.64 3.33 -9.79
C THR A 12 14.02 3.27 -8.40
N ILE A 13 12.74 3.64 -8.28
CA ILE A 13 12.01 3.58 -7.01
C ILE A 13 11.88 2.13 -6.56
N VAL A 14 11.57 1.21 -7.48
CA VAL A 14 11.48 -0.22 -7.17
C VAL A 14 12.80 -0.74 -6.56
N GLU A 15 13.93 -0.38 -7.16
CA GLU A 15 15.24 -0.81 -6.62
C GLU A 15 15.53 -0.22 -5.25
N LEU A 16 15.15 1.05 -5.01
CA LEU A 16 15.29 1.67 -3.70
C LEU A 16 14.44 0.98 -2.65
N ILE A 17 13.21 0.61 -3.00
CA ILE A 17 12.31 -0.11 -2.09
C ILE A 17 12.89 -1.50 -1.78
N LYS A 18 13.35 -2.23 -2.78
CA LYS A 18 13.98 -3.55 -2.59
C LYS A 18 15.18 -3.45 -1.65
N TYR A 19 16.04 -2.46 -1.87
CA TYR A 19 17.19 -2.22 -1.02
C TYR A 19 16.77 -1.95 0.43
N ALA A 20 15.80 -1.03 0.61
CA ALA A 20 15.30 -0.67 1.94
C ALA A 20 14.70 -1.86 2.68
N VAL A 21 13.88 -2.65 2.01
CA VAL A 21 13.24 -3.83 2.59
C VAL A 21 14.27 -4.88 2.98
N ASN A 22 15.28 -5.10 2.15
CA ASN A 22 16.30 -6.10 2.39
C ASN A 22 17.31 -5.72 3.48
N LEU A 23 17.39 -4.44 3.86
CA LEU A 23 18.32 -4.00 4.91
C LEU A 23 18.01 -4.58 6.30
N GLN A 24 16.75 -4.78 6.61
CA GLN A 24 16.32 -5.12 7.98
C GLN A 24 15.54 -6.42 8.09
N SER A 25 15.16 -7.02 6.98
CA SER A 25 14.21 -8.14 7.01
C SER A 25 14.47 -9.16 5.92
N SER A 26 14.05 -10.40 6.18
CA SER A 26 14.14 -11.51 5.25
C SER A 26 12.87 -11.64 4.43
N TYR A 27 12.37 -10.52 3.86
CA TYR A 27 11.20 -10.56 3.00
C TYR A 27 11.58 -10.93 1.57
N GLU A 28 10.74 -11.71 0.92
CA GLU A 28 10.82 -11.91 -0.53
C GLU A 28 10.11 -10.75 -1.20
N VAL A 29 10.82 -10.02 -2.07
CA VAL A 29 10.26 -8.88 -2.79
C VAL A 29 9.86 -9.31 -4.19
N ILE A 30 8.61 -9.08 -4.53
CA ILE A 30 8.03 -9.35 -5.85
C ILE A 30 7.68 -7.99 -6.46
N VAL A 31 7.86 -7.82 -7.75
CA VAL A 31 7.70 -6.54 -8.43
C VAL A 31 6.67 -6.63 -9.54
N ALA A 32 5.82 -5.60 -9.65
CA ALA A 32 4.97 -5.36 -10.80
C ALA A 32 5.12 -3.89 -11.20
N TYR A 33 5.11 -3.59 -12.50
CA TYR A 33 5.41 -2.25 -13.01
C TYR A 33 4.19 -1.45 -13.43
N ASP A 34 3.00 -2.01 -13.31
CA ASP A 34 1.74 -1.27 -13.49
C ASP A 34 0.64 -1.91 -12.66
N GLY A 35 -0.51 -1.23 -12.59
CA GLY A 35 -1.62 -1.68 -11.75
C GLY A 35 -2.25 -2.98 -12.24
N GLU A 36 -2.30 -3.19 -13.54
CA GLU A 36 -2.87 -4.40 -14.13
C GLU A 36 -2.00 -5.62 -13.83
N GLU A 37 -0.69 -5.50 -14.04
CA GLU A 37 0.28 -6.51 -13.67
C GLU A 37 0.26 -6.77 -12.17
N GLY A 38 0.14 -5.68 -11.37
CA GLY A 38 0.05 -5.75 -9.92
C GLY A 38 -1.15 -6.56 -9.46
N LEU A 39 -2.31 -6.32 -10.05
CA LEU A 39 -3.52 -7.07 -9.71
C LEU A 39 -3.35 -8.56 -9.99
N LYS A 40 -2.80 -8.91 -11.14
CA LYS A 40 -2.49 -10.31 -11.49
C LYS A 40 -1.53 -10.93 -10.48
N SER A 41 -0.50 -10.19 -10.08
CA SER A 41 0.51 -10.67 -9.12
C SER A 41 -0.08 -10.92 -7.74
N VAL A 42 -1.04 -10.10 -7.29
CA VAL A 42 -1.72 -10.33 -6.01
C VAL A 42 -2.39 -11.70 -5.99
N TYR A 43 -3.14 -12.04 -7.04
CA TYR A 43 -3.82 -13.34 -7.11
C TYR A 43 -2.87 -14.51 -7.29
N ALA A 44 -1.78 -14.32 -8.05
CA ALA A 44 -0.82 -15.38 -8.33
C ALA A 44 0.09 -15.69 -7.15
N GLU A 45 0.50 -14.67 -6.40
CA GLU A 45 1.56 -14.78 -5.39
C GLU A 45 1.07 -14.77 -3.95
N ASN A 46 -0.16 -14.34 -3.70
CA ASN A 46 -0.71 -14.19 -2.33
C ASN A 46 0.24 -13.43 -1.41
N PRO A 47 0.61 -12.18 -1.72
CA PRO A 47 1.57 -11.45 -0.91
C PRO A 47 1.03 -11.16 0.48
N ASP A 48 1.95 -11.03 1.44
CA ASP A 48 1.61 -10.67 2.83
C ASP A 48 1.41 -9.16 2.99
N CYS A 49 1.97 -8.37 2.08
CA CYS A 49 1.86 -6.92 2.07
C CYS A 49 2.05 -6.41 0.64
N VAL A 50 1.34 -5.35 0.27
CA VAL A 50 1.47 -4.71 -1.05
C VAL A 50 1.80 -3.23 -0.87
N ILE A 51 2.85 -2.77 -1.54
CA ILE A 51 3.23 -1.36 -1.59
C ILE A 51 2.86 -0.84 -2.98
N ILE A 52 2.07 0.21 -3.05
CA ILE A 52 1.44 0.69 -4.28
C ILE A 52 1.76 2.16 -4.52
N ASP A 53 2.27 2.48 -5.72
CA ASP A 53 2.37 3.87 -6.18
C ASP A 53 1.00 4.35 -6.69
N VAL A 54 0.70 5.63 -6.48
CA VAL A 54 -0.57 6.22 -6.92
C VAL A 54 -0.58 6.47 -8.43
N LYS A 55 0.48 7.10 -8.95
CA LYS A 55 0.51 7.51 -10.36
C LYS A 55 1.14 6.43 -11.23
N MET A 56 0.29 5.64 -11.86
CA MET A 56 0.71 4.60 -12.79
C MET A 56 -0.14 4.64 -14.06
N PRO A 57 0.43 4.25 -15.21
CA PRO A 57 -0.39 4.11 -16.43
C PRO A 57 -1.43 3.00 -16.26
N ARG A 58 -2.53 3.11 -16.99
CA ARG A 58 -3.65 2.18 -17.07
C ARG A 58 -4.55 2.13 -15.84
N MET A 59 -4.00 1.94 -14.65
CA MET A 59 -4.77 1.87 -13.41
C MET A 59 -4.03 2.60 -12.31
N ASP A 60 -4.60 3.67 -11.76
CA ASP A 60 -3.98 4.38 -10.65
C ASP A 60 -4.04 3.55 -9.35
N GLY A 61 -3.20 3.92 -8.39
CA GLY A 61 -3.07 3.17 -7.15
C GLY A 61 -4.34 3.14 -6.31
N TYR A 62 -5.11 4.22 -6.28
CA TYR A 62 -6.37 4.26 -5.52
C TYR A 62 -7.41 3.30 -6.10
N LYS A 63 -7.49 3.24 -7.42
CA LYS A 63 -8.40 2.30 -8.09
C LYS A 63 -8.00 0.87 -7.78
N LEU A 64 -6.71 0.57 -7.80
CA LEU A 64 -6.20 -0.75 -7.45
C LEU A 64 -6.58 -1.12 -6.00
N VAL A 65 -6.39 -0.20 -5.06
CA VAL A 65 -6.78 -0.41 -3.65
C VAL A 65 -8.27 -0.73 -3.54
N ARG A 66 -9.11 0.03 -4.22
CA ARG A 66 -10.56 -0.22 -4.21
C ARG A 66 -10.92 -1.59 -4.80
N CYS A 67 -10.25 -1.98 -5.87
CA CYS A 67 -10.44 -3.31 -6.45
C CYS A 67 -10.09 -4.42 -5.47
N LEU A 68 -8.96 -4.28 -4.78
CA LEU A 68 -8.50 -5.27 -3.80
C LEU A 68 -9.44 -5.35 -2.60
N ARG A 69 -9.89 -4.21 -2.08
CA ARG A 69 -10.81 -4.17 -0.92
C ARG A 69 -12.21 -4.67 -1.27
N GLY A 70 -12.59 -4.59 -2.53
CA GLY A 70 -13.90 -5.05 -3.01
C GLY A 70 -14.02 -6.55 -3.26
N ASP A 71 -12.93 -7.29 -3.26
CA ASP A 71 -12.92 -8.74 -3.45
C ASP A 71 -12.62 -9.43 -2.13
N THR A 72 -13.47 -10.37 -1.71
CA THR A 72 -13.30 -11.09 -0.44
C THR A 72 -11.97 -11.84 -0.34
N ARG A 73 -11.41 -12.25 -1.47
CA ARG A 73 -10.11 -12.95 -1.50
C ARG A 73 -8.93 -12.06 -1.19
N THR A 74 -9.08 -10.74 -1.37
CA THR A 74 -8.00 -9.76 -1.20
C THR A 74 -8.32 -8.65 -0.22
N ALA A 75 -9.54 -8.65 0.34
CA ALA A 75 -10.06 -7.55 1.16
C ALA A 75 -9.23 -7.27 2.42
N ASN A 76 -8.48 -8.24 2.92
CA ASN A 76 -7.72 -8.11 4.17
C ASN A 76 -6.20 -8.07 3.96
N ILE A 77 -5.72 -8.00 2.73
CA ILE A 77 -4.28 -7.87 2.47
C ILE A 77 -3.79 -6.51 2.96
N PRO A 78 -2.72 -6.46 3.75
CA PRO A 78 -2.09 -5.19 4.16
C PRO A 78 -1.62 -4.37 2.96
N LEU A 79 -2.06 -3.10 2.88
CA LEU A 79 -1.78 -2.23 1.75
C LEU A 79 -1.14 -0.92 2.22
N ILE A 80 -0.06 -0.52 1.57
CA ILE A 80 0.64 0.75 1.80
C ILE A 80 0.69 1.52 0.49
N ILE A 81 0.30 2.80 0.50
CA ILE A 81 0.56 3.70 -0.62
C ILE A 81 1.87 4.44 -0.36
N LEU A 82 2.73 4.48 -1.37
CA LEU A 82 3.97 5.25 -1.38
C LEU A 82 3.91 6.23 -2.54
N SER A 83 3.78 7.54 -2.25
CA SER A 83 3.48 8.55 -3.26
C SER A 83 4.25 9.84 -3.04
N ALA A 84 4.50 10.57 -4.14
CA ALA A 84 5.04 11.92 -4.09
C ALA A 84 4.00 12.98 -3.69
N MET A 85 2.73 12.62 -3.62
CA MET A 85 1.66 13.53 -3.21
C MET A 85 1.71 13.77 -1.71
N THR A 86 1.91 15.03 -1.30
CA THR A 86 2.15 15.38 0.10
C THR A 86 1.01 16.13 0.77
N ARG A 87 0.01 16.60 0.01
CA ARG A 87 -1.10 17.37 0.59
C ARG A 87 -1.94 16.49 1.49
N GLU A 88 -2.46 17.09 2.57
CA GLU A 88 -3.30 16.38 3.54
C GLU A 88 -4.54 15.76 2.87
N GLU A 89 -5.17 16.47 1.95
CA GLU A 89 -6.34 15.95 1.22
C GLU A 89 -6.01 14.75 0.34
N ASP A 90 -4.79 14.69 -0.25
CA ASP A 90 -4.34 13.53 -1.01
C ASP A 90 -4.15 12.33 -0.10
N GLN A 91 -3.56 12.54 1.07
CA GLN A 91 -3.37 11.48 2.06
C GLN A 91 -4.71 10.97 2.60
N MET A 92 -5.66 11.86 2.83
CA MET A 92 -6.99 11.49 3.28
C MET A 92 -7.72 10.66 2.20
N THR A 93 -7.61 11.05 0.93
CA THR A 93 -8.17 10.29 -0.18
C THR A 93 -7.59 8.87 -0.21
N GLY A 94 -6.27 8.76 -0.02
CA GLY A 94 -5.60 7.46 0.05
C GLY A 94 -6.14 6.59 1.18
N LEU A 95 -6.20 7.13 2.39
CA LEU A 95 -6.68 6.39 3.56
C LEU A 95 -8.15 5.99 3.41
N LEU A 96 -8.99 6.87 2.87
CA LEU A 96 -10.40 6.57 2.64
C LEU A 96 -10.62 5.54 1.52
N SER A 97 -9.65 5.34 0.62
CA SER A 97 -9.74 4.30 -0.40
C SER A 97 -9.63 2.89 0.19
N GLY A 98 -9.13 2.77 1.42
CA GLY A 98 -8.99 1.50 2.13
C GLY A 98 -7.55 1.05 2.35
N VAL A 99 -6.57 1.89 2.02
CA VAL A 99 -5.16 1.59 2.31
C VAL A 99 -4.90 1.69 3.81
N ASP A 100 -3.96 0.89 4.31
CA ASP A 100 -3.65 0.86 5.74
C ASP A 100 -2.72 2.00 6.15
N GLU A 101 -1.73 2.34 5.33
CA GLU A 101 -0.82 3.46 5.57
C GLU A 101 -0.48 4.18 4.28
N TYR A 102 -0.17 5.46 4.42
CA TYR A 102 0.21 6.34 3.33
C TYR A 102 1.57 6.95 3.65
N LEU A 103 2.59 6.64 2.83
CA LEU A 103 3.92 7.21 2.98
C LEU A 103 4.24 8.12 1.80
N THR A 104 4.92 9.24 2.08
CA THR A 104 5.33 10.17 1.04
C THR A 104 6.75 9.90 0.56
N LYS A 105 6.99 10.11 -0.73
CA LYS A 105 8.33 10.09 -1.32
C LYS A 105 8.97 11.49 -1.14
N PRO A 106 10.26 11.61 -0.89
CA PRO A 106 11.20 10.51 -0.63
C PRO A 106 10.99 9.90 0.75
N PHE A 107 11.21 8.59 0.86
CA PHE A 107 11.04 7.87 2.11
C PHE A 107 12.39 7.51 2.74
N LYS A 108 12.38 7.34 4.06
CA LYS A 108 13.53 6.78 4.79
C LYS A 108 13.36 5.27 4.88
N PRO A 109 14.41 4.46 4.64
CA PRO A 109 14.31 3.00 4.73
C PRO A 109 13.70 2.50 6.02
N GLY A 110 14.07 3.10 7.17
CA GLY A 110 13.50 2.73 8.47
C GLY A 110 12.01 3.01 8.57
N ALA A 111 11.54 4.11 8.00
CA ALA A 111 10.11 4.46 7.99
C ALA A 111 9.30 3.46 7.17
N LEU A 112 9.82 3.05 6.02
CA LEU A 112 9.15 2.06 5.18
C LEU A 112 9.06 0.70 5.89
N ASN A 113 10.16 0.23 6.47
CA ASN A 113 10.19 -1.04 7.19
C ASN A 113 9.26 -1.02 8.41
N ALA A 114 9.23 0.09 9.16
CA ALA A 114 8.31 0.25 10.29
C ALA A 114 6.84 0.19 9.83
N SER A 115 6.54 0.81 8.70
CA SER A 115 5.19 0.77 8.12
C SER A 115 4.78 -0.65 7.74
N ILE A 116 5.67 -1.40 7.10
CA ILE A 116 5.43 -2.81 6.76
C ILE A 116 5.12 -3.62 8.02
N GLU A 117 5.95 -3.49 9.06
CA GLU A 117 5.75 -4.20 10.32
C GLU A 117 4.39 -3.88 10.94
N ARG A 118 4.01 -2.60 10.96
CA ARG A 118 2.71 -2.19 11.53
C ARG A 118 1.53 -2.78 10.78
N VAL A 119 1.55 -2.72 9.45
CA VAL A 119 0.39 -3.20 8.67
C VAL A 119 0.26 -4.72 8.70
N LEU A 120 1.36 -5.44 8.86
CA LEU A 120 1.33 -6.89 9.00
C LEU A 120 0.63 -7.34 10.28
N LEU A 121 0.55 -6.49 11.29
CA LEU A 121 -0.11 -6.79 12.57
C LEU A 121 -1.59 -6.39 12.61
N LEU A 122 -2.08 -5.67 11.59
CA LEU A 122 -3.47 -5.21 11.58
C LEU A 122 -4.45 -6.37 11.35
N THR A 123 -5.53 -6.37 12.13
CA THR A 123 -6.65 -7.30 11.94
C THR A 123 -7.75 -6.61 11.13
N PRO A 124 -8.71 -7.37 10.55
CA PRO A 124 -9.89 -6.76 9.92
C PRO A 124 -10.66 -5.83 10.86
N ALA A 125 -10.76 -6.17 12.15
CA ALA A 125 -11.41 -5.32 13.15
C ALA A 125 -10.65 -3.99 13.34
N ASP A 126 -9.32 -4.01 13.35
CA ASP A 126 -8.50 -2.81 13.43
C ASP A 126 -8.77 -1.89 12.24
N ARG A 127 -8.85 -2.46 11.03
CA ARG A 127 -9.12 -1.71 9.81
C ARG A 127 -10.50 -1.07 9.84
N GLN A 128 -11.49 -1.79 10.32
CA GLN A 128 -12.85 -1.27 10.42
C GLN A 128 -12.92 -0.10 11.39
N ARG A 129 -12.30 -0.21 12.55
CA ARG A 129 -12.26 0.88 13.54
C ARG A 129 -11.55 2.13 12.98
N ARG A 130 -10.46 1.92 12.25
CA ARG A 130 -9.73 3.02 11.61
C ARG A 130 -10.59 3.72 10.55
N MET A 131 -11.28 2.94 9.72
CA MET A 131 -12.15 3.50 8.69
C MET A 131 -13.31 4.29 9.30
N ASP A 132 -13.93 3.77 10.36
CA ASP A 132 -15.00 4.47 11.06
C ASP A 132 -14.52 5.82 11.61
N TYR A 133 -13.33 5.84 12.20
CA TYR A 133 -12.72 7.06 12.71
C TYR A 133 -12.44 8.07 11.59
N LEU A 134 -11.89 7.62 10.47
CA LEU A 134 -11.57 8.48 9.33
C LEU A 134 -12.84 9.08 8.70
N LEU A 135 -13.89 8.29 8.56
CA LEU A 135 -15.16 8.75 8.01
C LEU A 135 -15.82 9.78 8.93
N GLN A 136 -15.78 9.57 10.25
CA GLN A 136 -16.30 10.52 11.22
C GLN A 136 -15.52 11.84 11.17
N THR A 137 -14.20 11.77 11.18
CA THR A 137 -13.32 12.95 11.13
C THR A 137 -13.53 13.73 9.83
N HIS A 138 -13.66 13.02 8.70
CA HIS A 138 -13.90 13.65 7.39
C HIS A 138 -15.25 14.37 7.36
N ALA A 139 -16.30 13.74 7.90
CA ALA A 139 -17.63 14.35 7.99
C ALA A 139 -17.63 15.62 8.86
N GLU A 140 -16.88 15.62 9.96
CA GLU A 140 -16.77 16.78 10.85
C GLU A 140 -16.06 17.97 10.20
N ARG A 141 -15.19 17.72 9.21
CA ARG A 141 -14.49 18.78 8.47
C ARG A 141 -15.32 19.43 7.40
N GLU A 142 -16.38 18.79 6.97
CA GLU A 142 -17.32 19.32 5.99
C GLU A 142 -18.39 20.19 6.65
#